data_89d9d9ba756492732af408a94dbfc8c2
#
_entry.id   89d9d9ba756492732af408a94dbfc8c2
#
_cell.length_a   1.000
_cell.length_b   1.000
_cell.length_c   1.000
_cell.angle_alpha   90.00
_cell.angle_beta   90.00
_cell.angle_gamma   90.00
#
_symmetry.space_group_name_H-M   'P 1'
#
loop_
_entity.id
_entity.type
_entity.pdbx_description
1 polymer ?
#
loop_
_entity_poly.entity_id
_entity_poly.type
_entity_poly.pdbx_seq_one_letter_code
_entity_poly.pdbx_strand_id
1 'polypeptide(L)'
;VDYKGITVADDTKLRKELREAGVEYMVVKNTMLRRAVAGTQYEAIAEYFKGDTAIALSAEDPAAAARILCKVADADKSKRFTVKGGFCDGQVLDAAGVKGLSTMPNREGLLSMLAGSLNGIIGGLAVAIQGIVDKQEETPAA
;
A
#
# COMPACT_ATOMS: atom_id res chain seq x y z
N VAL A 1 11.96 5.16 5.27
CA VAL A 1 12.04 5.89 3.99
C VAL A 1 13.27 6.79 3.98
N ASP A 2 13.92 6.93 2.83
CA ASP A 2 14.94 7.95 2.59
C ASP A 2 14.28 9.22 2.05
N TYR A 3 14.49 10.34 2.73
CA TYR A 3 13.84 11.62 2.38
C TYR A 3 14.80 12.62 1.74
N LYS A 4 16.06 12.24 1.53
CA LYS A 4 17.09 13.14 1.04
C LYS A 4 16.81 13.66 -0.36
N GLY A 5 16.69 14.97 -0.48
CA GLY A 5 16.57 15.65 -1.78
C GLY A 5 15.13 15.92 -2.24
N ILE A 6 14.12 15.68 -1.40
CA ILE A 6 12.76 16.19 -1.62
C ILE A 6 12.76 17.72 -1.48
N THR A 7 11.92 18.39 -2.29
CA THR A 7 11.68 19.84 -2.13
C THR A 7 10.77 20.09 -0.93
N VAL A 8 10.91 21.28 -0.31
CA VAL A 8 10.05 21.66 0.83
C VAL A 8 8.55 21.66 0.45
N ALA A 9 8.25 22.02 -0.79
CA ALA A 9 6.87 22.04 -1.27
C ALA A 9 6.27 20.61 -1.35
N ASP A 10 7.07 19.63 -1.81
CA ASP A 10 6.63 18.25 -1.93
C ASP A 10 6.56 17.57 -0.55
N ASP A 11 7.52 17.84 0.36
CA ASP A 11 7.47 17.36 1.75
C ASP A 11 6.23 17.89 2.48
N THR A 12 5.86 19.15 2.25
CA THR A 12 4.66 19.74 2.86
C THR A 12 3.38 19.06 2.35
N LYS A 13 3.29 18.76 1.05
CA LYS A 13 2.17 18.03 0.46
C LYS A 13 2.10 16.60 1.01
N LEU A 14 3.23 15.90 1.04
CA LEU A 14 3.34 14.55 1.57
C LEU A 14 2.87 14.49 3.03
N ARG A 15 3.33 15.40 3.87
CA ARG A 15 2.89 15.49 5.28
C ARG A 15 1.41 15.75 5.43
N LYS A 16 0.84 16.55 4.54
CA LYS A 16 -0.60 16.82 4.53
C LYS A 16 -1.39 15.55 4.16
N GLU A 17 -1.03 14.89 3.07
CA GLU A 17 -1.68 13.64 2.62
C GLU A 17 -1.57 12.54 3.67
N LEU A 18 -0.40 12.36 4.29
CA LEU A 18 -0.19 11.38 5.35
C LEU A 18 -1.04 11.67 6.59
N ARG A 19 -1.13 12.94 7.00
CA ARG A 19 -1.96 13.35 8.14
C ARG A 19 -3.45 13.13 7.87
N GLU A 20 -3.91 13.42 6.66
CA GLU A 20 -5.31 13.17 6.23
C GLU A 20 -5.64 11.67 6.24
N ALA A 21 -4.65 10.81 5.99
CA ALA A 21 -4.77 9.36 6.05
C ALA A 21 -4.52 8.75 7.45
N GLY A 22 -4.36 9.57 8.50
CA GLY A 22 -4.10 9.09 9.85
C GLY A 22 -2.70 8.49 10.06
N VAL A 23 -1.75 8.83 9.19
CA VAL A 23 -0.37 8.33 9.25
C VAL A 23 0.54 9.37 9.89
N GLU A 24 1.23 8.99 10.95
CA GLU A 24 2.26 9.81 11.58
C GLU A 24 3.58 9.72 10.82
N TYR A 25 4.05 10.83 10.29
CA TYR A 25 5.33 10.92 9.58
C TYR A 25 6.32 11.79 10.36
N MET A 26 7.45 11.19 10.72
CA MET A 26 8.49 11.88 11.47
C MET A 26 9.90 11.50 11.02
N VAL A 27 10.80 12.48 11.11
CA VAL A 27 12.23 12.27 10.86
C VAL A 27 12.91 12.06 12.22
N VAL A 28 13.55 10.93 12.41
CA VAL A 28 14.18 10.55 13.68
C VAL A 28 15.63 10.12 13.46
N LYS A 29 16.50 10.41 14.39
CA LYS A 29 17.89 9.96 14.35
C LYS A 29 17.98 8.43 14.47
N ASN A 30 18.77 7.80 13.61
CA ASN A 30 18.95 6.34 13.57
C ASN A 30 19.39 5.75 14.92
N THR A 31 20.19 6.48 15.69
CA THR A 31 20.63 6.04 17.03
C THR A 31 19.47 5.92 18.02
N MET A 32 18.48 6.82 17.92
CA MET A 32 17.26 6.78 18.74
C MET A 32 16.40 5.59 18.34
N LEU A 33 16.22 5.39 17.01
CA LEU A 33 15.48 4.26 16.47
C LEU A 33 16.05 2.91 16.92
N ARG A 34 17.37 2.74 16.78
CA ARG A 34 18.03 1.51 17.24
C ARG A 34 17.84 1.24 18.73
N ARG A 35 17.87 2.28 19.57
CA ARG A 35 17.61 2.13 21.01
C ARG A 35 16.16 1.77 21.31
N ALA A 36 15.21 2.35 20.59
CA ALA A 36 13.79 2.09 20.77
C ALA A 36 13.41 0.66 20.34
N VAL A 37 14.09 0.13 19.31
CA VAL A 37 13.80 -1.19 18.72
C VAL A 37 14.55 -2.31 19.43
N ALA A 38 15.66 -2.00 20.11
CA ALA A 38 16.44 -3.01 20.85
C ALA A 38 15.58 -3.72 21.91
N GLY A 39 15.57 -5.06 21.86
CA GLY A 39 14.80 -5.89 22.77
C GLY A 39 13.30 -5.99 22.46
N THR A 40 12.86 -5.50 21.30
CA THR A 40 11.49 -5.65 20.82
C THR A 40 11.43 -6.56 19.58
N GLN A 41 10.24 -7.00 19.22
CA GLN A 41 10.01 -7.76 17.96
C GLN A 41 10.40 -7.00 16.68
N TYR A 42 10.70 -5.71 16.80
CA TYR A 42 11.11 -4.83 15.69
C TYR A 42 12.61 -4.80 15.44
N GLU A 43 13.40 -5.59 16.17
CA GLU A 43 14.88 -5.58 16.06
C GLU A 43 15.38 -5.91 14.65
N ALA A 44 14.65 -6.75 13.93
CA ALA A 44 14.97 -7.11 12.55
C ALA A 44 14.98 -5.92 11.56
N ILE A 45 14.29 -4.81 11.90
CA ILE A 45 14.28 -3.58 11.07
C ILE A 45 15.57 -2.76 11.26
N ALA A 46 16.33 -3.01 12.31
CA ALA A 46 17.54 -2.21 12.62
C ALA A 46 18.56 -2.17 11.48
N GLU A 47 18.55 -3.16 10.59
CA GLU A 47 19.42 -3.21 9.41
C GLU A 47 19.10 -2.10 8.39
N TYR A 48 17.85 -1.65 8.32
CA TYR A 48 17.39 -0.60 7.40
C TYR A 48 17.67 0.82 7.92
N PHE A 49 18.08 0.98 9.18
CA PHE A 49 18.42 2.28 9.77
C PHE A 49 19.84 2.74 9.39
N LYS A 50 20.07 2.91 8.08
CA LYS A 50 21.31 3.42 7.51
C LYS A 50 21.03 4.66 6.68
N GLY A 51 21.85 5.69 6.85
CA GLY A 51 21.68 6.99 6.16
C GLY A 51 20.51 7.82 6.69
N ASP A 52 19.99 8.72 5.88
CA ASP A 52 18.87 9.58 6.26
C ASP A 52 17.60 8.73 6.35
N THR A 53 16.89 8.83 7.46
CA THR A 53 15.74 7.96 7.72
C THR A 53 14.57 8.76 8.27
N ALA A 54 13.43 8.64 7.60
CA ALA A 54 12.14 9.06 8.09
C ALA A 54 11.26 7.83 8.31
N ILE A 55 10.37 7.89 9.28
CA ILE A 55 9.41 6.82 9.60
C ILE A 55 8.01 7.33 9.36
N ALA A 56 7.18 6.46 8.80
CA ALA A 56 5.75 6.64 8.72
C ALA A 56 5.08 5.51 9.53
N LEU A 57 4.27 5.89 10.50
CA LEU A 57 3.56 4.98 11.39
C LEU A 57 2.06 5.07 11.08
N SER A 58 1.44 3.95 10.78
CA SER A 58 -0.01 3.84 10.60
C SER A 58 -0.57 2.84 11.59
N ALA A 59 -1.59 3.25 12.36
CA ALA A 59 -2.25 2.40 13.34
C ALA A 59 -3.57 1.80 12.78
N GLU A 60 -4.26 2.53 11.92
CA GLU A 60 -5.59 2.13 11.43
C GLU A 60 -5.53 1.30 10.16
N ASP A 61 -4.83 1.79 9.13
CA ASP A 61 -4.71 1.10 7.84
C ASP A 61 -3.24 0.85 7.49
N PRO A 62 -2.76 -0.40 7.63
CA PRO A 62 -1.35 -0.72 7.38
C PRO A 62 -0.92 -0.45 5.94
N ALA A 63 -1.84 -0.47 4.98
CA ALA A 63 -1.54 -0.21 3.57
C ALA A 63 -1.56 1.29 3.21
N ALA A 64 -2.17 2.16 4.04
CA ALA A 64 -2.30 3.59 3.74
C ALA A 64 -0.93 4.28 3.60
N ALA A 65 -0.04 4.04 4.56
CA ALA A 65 1.33 4.58 4.52
C ALA A 65 2.07 4.12 3.26
N ALA A 66 2.02 2.81 2.94
CA ALA A 66 2.67 2.24 1.78
C ALA A 66 2.14 2.83 0.47
N ARG A 67 0.82 3.00 0.33
CA ARG A 67 0.20 3.59 -0.86
C ARG A 67 0.67 5.02 -1.12
N ILE A 68 0.65 5.88 -0.11
CA ILE A 68 1.04 7.27 -0.24
C ILE A 68 2.54 7.39 -0.52
N LEU A 69 3.37 6.68 0.24
CA LEU A 69 4.83 6.72 0.09
C LEU A 69 5.29 6.18 -1.26
N CYS A 70 4.73 5.06 -1.73
CA CYS A 70 5.05 4.52 -3.05
C CYS A 70 4.57 5.43 -4.18
N LYS A 71 3.37 6.05 -4.06
CA LYS A 71 2.87 7.03 -5.02
C LYS A 71 3.81 8.22 -5.17
N VAL A 72 4.35 8.74 -4.07
CA VAL A 72 5.32 9.83 -4.09
C VAL A 72 6.67 9.37 -4.64
N ALA A 73 7.12 8.17 -4.26
CA ALA A 73 8.36 7.59 -4.79
C ALA A 73 8.31 7.34 -6.31
N ASP A 74 7.17 6.91 -6.83
CA ASP A 74 6.96 6.70 -8.28
C ASP A 74 6.78 8.04 -9.03
N ALA A 75 6.23 9.08 -8.37
CA ALA A 75 6.11 10.41 -8.94
C ALA A 75 7.47 11.16 -9.00
N ASP A 76 8.40 10.82 -8.12
CA ASP A 76 9.74 11.42 -8.10
C ASP A 76 10.65 10.80 -9.16
N LYS A 77 10.70 11.45 -10.34
CA LYS A 77 11.58 11.06 -11.47
C LYS A 77 13.06 11.02 -11.09
N SER A 78 13.46 11.74 -10.06
CA SER A 78 14.86 11.84 -9.62
C SER A 78 15.29 10.68 -8.71
N LYS A 79 14.38 9.79 -8.31
CA LYS A 79 14.63 8.67 -7.39
C LYS A 79 15.33 9.08 -6.09
N ARG A 80 15.04 10.30 -5.61
CA ARG A 80 15.61 10.85 -4.39
C ARG A 80 14.85 10.36 -3.16
N PHE A 81 13.55 10.13 -3.33
CA PHE A 81 12.71 9.52 -2.31
C PHE A 81 12.62 8.02 -2.56
N THR A 82 13.14 7.23 -1.63
CA THR A 82 13.16 5.78 -1.77
C THR A 82 12.63 5.10 -0.51
N VAL A 83 11.78 4.10 -0.71
CA VAL A 83 11.32 3.24 0.37
C VAL A 83 12.40 2.21 0.65
N LYS A 84 12.93 2.17 1.87
CA LYS A 84 13.95 1.21 2.31
C LYS A 84 13.34 -0.12 2.70
N GLY A 85 12.25 -0.09 3.42
CA GLY A 85 11.56 -1.25 3.91
C GLY A 85 10.43 -0.86 4.83
N GLY A 86 9.72 -1.85 5.33
CA GLY A 86 8.61 -1.66 6.25
C GLY A 86 8.47 -2.83 7.21
N PHE A 87 7.57 -2.67 8.16
CA PHE A 87 7.18 -3.71 9.09
C PHE A 87 5.66 -3.76 9.16
N CYS A 88 5.11 -4.94 8.95
CA CYS A 88 3.67 -5.18 9.04
C CYS A 88 3.43 -6.56 9.63
N ASP A 89 2.55 -6.66 10.61
CA ASP A 89 2.10 -7.92 11.23
C ASP A 89 3.23 -8.87 11.67
N GLY A 90 4.30 -8.33 12.24
CA GLY A 90 5.42 -9.15 12.72
C GLY A 90 6.45 -9.54 11.65
N GLN A 91 6.25 -9.12 10.41
CA GLN A 91 7.16 -9.41 9.31
C GLN A 91 7.86 -8.16 8.80
N VAL A 92 9.15 -8.30 8.50
CA VAL A 92 9.93 -7.28 7.82
C VAL A 92 9.69 -7.40 6.32
N LEU A 93 9.30 -6.30 5.71
CA LEU A 93 9.05 -6.18 4.28
C LEU A 93 10.17 -5.39 3.62
N ASP A 94 10.76 -5.96 2.58
CA ASP A 94 11.67 -5.24 1.70
C ASP A 94 10.93 -4.19 0.87
N ALA A 95 11.66 -3.34 0.16
CA ALA A 95 11.08 -2.35 -0.74
C ALA A 95 10.09 -2.95 -1.75
N ALA A 96 10.36 -4.17 -2.24
CA ALA A 96 9.45 -4.90 -3.12
C ALA A 96 8.15 -5.33 -2.40
N GLY A 97 8.27 -5.79 -1.16
CA GLY A 97 7.12 -6.15 -0.31
C GLY A 97 6.24 -4.94 0.02
N VAL A 98 6.85 -3.79 0.34
CA VAL A 98 6.11 -2.54 0.58
C VAL A 98 5.40 -2.08 -0.70
N LYS A 99 6.03 -2.26 -1.86
CA LYS A 99 5.40 -1.96 -3.15
C LYS A 99 4.21 -2.89 -3.44
N GLY A 100 4.32 -4.18 -3.13
CA GLY A 100 3.21 -5.13 -3.15
C GLY A 100 2.06 -4.70 -2.23
N LEU A 101 2.38 -4.25 -1.01
CA LEU A 101 1.40 -3.73 -0.06
C LEU A 101 0.71 -2.46 -0.58
N SER A 102 1.42 -1.60 -1.31
CA SER A 102 0.86 -0.37 -1.88
C SER A 102 -0.21 -0.61 -2.94
N THR A 103 -0.20 -1.78 -3.61
CA THR A 103 -1.22 -2.16 -4.60
C THR A 103 -2.49 -2.71 -3.96
N MET A 104 -2.45 -3.04 -2.67
CA MET A 104 -3.62 -3.55 -1.95
C MET A 104 -4.62 -2.42 -1.68
N PRO A 105 -5.91 -2.61 -1.98
CA PRO A 105 -6.94 -1.66 -1.61
C PRO A 105 -7.13 -1.63 -0.08
N ASN A 106 -7.81 -0.60 0.41
CA ASN A 106 -8.20 -0.52 1.81
C ASN A 106 -9.17 -1.65 2.19
N ARG A 107 -9.47 -1.80 3.50
CA ARG A 107 -10.36 -2.84 4.02
C ARG A 107 -11.72 -2.89 3.30
N GLU A 108 -12.32 -1.74 3.05
CA GLU A 108 -13.60 -1.65 2.34
C GLU A 108 -13.48 -2.11 0.89
N GLY A 109 -12.39 -1.75 0.21
CA GLY A 109 -12.10 -2.21 -1.14
C GLY A 109 -11.90 -3.73 -1.22
N LEU A 110 -11.20 -4.34 -0.26
CA LEU A 110 -11.03 -5.79 -0.17
C LEU A 110 -12.37 -6.50 0.06
N LEU A 111 -13.22 -5.97 0.94
CA LEU A 111 -14.57 -6.50 1.16
C LEU A 111 -15.43 -6.37 -0.10
N SER A 112 -15.34 -5.23 -0.79
CA SER A 112 -16.05 -5.03 -2.06
C SER A 112 -15.59 -6.00 -3.14
N MET A 113 -14.28 -6.25 -3.26
CA MET A 113 -13.74 -7.23 -4.19
C MET A 113 -14.19 -8.65 -3.86
N LEU A 114 -14.22 -9.02 -2.57
CA LEU A 114 -14.72 -10.31 -2.11
C LEU A 114 -16.21 -10.47 -2.47
N ALA A 115 -17.03 -9.48 -2.13
CA ALA A 115 -18.46 -9.50 -2.47
C ALA A 115 -18.67 -9.55 -3.99
N GLY A 116 -17.87 -8.79 -4.75
CA GLY A 116 -17.91 -8.80 -6.22
C GLY A 116 -17.54 -10.15 -6.81
N SER A 117 -16.52 -10.83 -6.26
CA SER A 117 -16.14 -12.17 -6.73
C SER A 117 -17.21 -13.22 -6.46
N LEU A 118 -17.87 -13.17 -5.30
CA LEU A 118 -18.99 -14.06 -4.97
C LEU A 118 -20.20 -13.80 -5.88
N ASN A 119 -20.52 -12.53 -6.12
CA ASN A 119 -21.63 -12.16 -7.01
C ASN A 119 -21.31 -12.46 -8.48
N GLY A 120 -20.04 -12.39 -8.87
CA GLY A 120 -19.57 -12.69 -10.22
C GLY A 120 -19.87 -14.12 -10.67
N ILE A 121 -19.86 -15.09 -9.75
CA ILE A 121 -20.21 -16.49 -10.05
C ILE A 121 -21.69 -16.58 -10.44
N ILE A 122 -22.57 -15.92 -9.69
CA ILE A 122 -24.02 -15.89 -9.95
C ILE A 122 -24.30 -15.12 -11.25
N GLY A 123 -23.64 -13.96 -11.42
CA GLY A 123 -23.76 -13.15 -12.64
C GLY A 123 -23.27 -13.87 -13.88
N GLY A 124 -22.17 -14.60 -13.80
CA GLY A 124 -21.67 -15.43 -14.91
C GLY A 124 -22.64 -16.52 -15.35
N LEU A 125 -23.32 -17.16 -14.39
CA LEU A 125 -24.35 -18.12 -14.70
C LEU A 125 -25.57 -17.47 -15.40
N ALA A 126 -26.02 -16.32 -14.91
CA ALA A 126 -27.11 -15.56 -15.53
C ALA A 126 -26.78 -15.15 -16.97
N VAL A 127 -25.56 -14.64 -17.21
CA VAL A 127 -25.09 -14.29 -18.57
C VAL A 127 -25.03 -15.51 -19.47
N ALA A 128 -24.58 -16.67 -18.96
CA ALA A 128 -24.53 -17.90 -19.74
C ALA A 128 -25.94 -18.38 -20.13
N ILE A 129 -26.90 -18.30 -19.21
CA ILE A 129 -28.32 -18.65 -19.51
C ILE A 129 -28.89 -17.66 -20.53
N GLN A 130 -28.67 -16.36 -20.36
CA GLN A 130 -29.12 -15.35 -21.31
C GLN A 130 -28.55 -15.60 -22.70
N GLY A 131 -27.26 -15.92 -22.82
CA GLY A 131 -26.64 -16.23 -24.11
C GLY A 131 -27.16 -17.50 -24.77
N ILE A 132 -27.75 -18.45 -24.02
CA ILE A 132 -28.46 -19.62 -24.58
C ILE A 132 -29.83 -19.20 -25.14
N VAL A 133 -30.56 -18.37 -24.41
CA VAL A 133 -31.88 -17.85 -24.83
C VAL A 133 -31.70 -17.00 -26.10
N ASP A 134 -30.73 -16.08 -26.13
CA ASP A 134 -30.49 -15.25 -27.30
C ASP A 134 -30.16 -16.08 -28.56
N LYS A 135 -29.36 -17.15 -28.41
CA LYS A 135 -29.07 -18.08 -29.50
C LYS A 135 -30.27 -18.90 -29.97
N GLN A 136 -31.20 -19.19 -29.07
CA GLN A 136 -32.43 -19.86 -29.46
C GLN A 136 -33.41 -18.96 -30.21
N GLU A 137 -33.40 -17.67 -29.90
CA GLU A 137 -34.22 -16.68 -30.61
C GLU A 137 -33.62 -16.33 -31.99
N GLU A 138 -32.31 -16.41 -32.18
CA GLU A 138 -31.66 -16.20 -33.49
C GLU A 138 -31.78 -17.40 -34.45
N THR A 139 -32.15 -18.60 -33.96
CA THR A 139 -32.46 -19.74 -34.78
C THR A 139 -33.95 -20.01 -34.73
N PRO A 140 -34.79 -19.29 -35.50
CA PRO A 140 -36.17 -19.67 -35.68
C PRO A 140 -36.19 -21.03 -36.37
N ALA A 141 -36.90 -21.98 -35.77
CA ALA A 141 -37.07 -23.33 -36.30
C ALA A 141 -37.55 -23.26 -37.77
N ALA A 142 -36.74 -23.83 -38.67
CA ALA A 142 -37.14 -24.09 -40.04
C ALA A 142 -38.14 -25.20 -40.07
#